data_893d9ff9ff1b8f8b2fdb45f94aa1087b
#
_entry.id   893d9ff9ff1b8f8b2fdb45f94aa1087b
#
_cell.length_a   1.000
_cell.length_b   1.000
_cell.length_c   1.000
_cell.angle_alpha   90.00
_cell.angle_beta   90.00
_cell.angle_gamma   90.00
#
_symmetry.space_group_name_H-M   'P 1'
#
loop_
_entity.id
_entity.type
_entity.pdbx_description
1 polymer ?
#
loop_
_entity_poly.entity_id
_entity_poly.type
_entity_poly.pdbx_seq_one_letter_code
_entity_poly.pdbx_strand_id
1 'polypeptide(L)'
;GFFGMIIPQEYGGLRFSAIAHSAVVTKLASRSVTAAVTVMVPNSLGPAELLLHYGTEEQKRSYLPRLATGQEIPCFALTGPEAGSDAAATQSVGIVCRGAFEGREVLGMKLNWRKRYITLGPVSTVIGLAFRMRDPEHLLGDTEDLGITCALVPSHLPGIEIGTRHD
;
A
#
# COMPACT_ATOMS: atom_id res chain seq x y z
N GLY A 1 6.98 -0.73 18.97
CA GLY A 1 7.81 -1.24 17.93
C GLY A 1 7.27 -2.35 17.04
N PHE A 2 6.09 -2.95 17.31
CA PHE A 2 5.61 -4.08 16.49
C PHE A 2 5.32 -3.72 15.02
N PHE A 3 4.90 -2.50 14.73
CA PHE A 3 4.60 -2.08 13.36
C PHE A 3 5.86 -1.81 12.53
N GLY A 4 6.97 -1.49 13.16
CA GLY A 4 8.23 -1.17 12.50
C GLY A 4 9.29 -2.26 12.56
N MET A 5 8.91 -3.54 12.67
CA MET A 5 9.90 -4.60 12.84
C MET A 5 10.89 -4.71 11.68
N ILE A 6 10.44 -4.60 10.44
CA ILE A 6 11.31 -4.67 9.26
C ILE A 6 11.93 -3.32 8.89
N ILE A 7 11.33 -2.22 9.33
CA ILE A 7 11.77 -0.87 8.97
C ILE A 7 13.15 -0.61 9.59
N PRO A 8 14.11 -0.02 8.86
CA PRO A 8 15.42 0.33 9.37
C PRO A 8 15.39 1.28 10.56
N GLN A 9 16.42 1.21 11.39
CA GLN A 9 16.54 2.04 12.61
C GLN A 9 16.60 3.53 12.30
N GLU A 10 17.16 3.93 11.17
CA GLU A 10 17.22 5.32 10.71
C GLU A 10 15.85 5.94 10.49
N TYR A 11 14.81 5.11 10.26
CA TYR A 11 13.40 5.50 10.17
C TYR A 11 12.60 5.14 11.44
N GLY A 12 13.27 4.80 12.55
CA GLY A 12 12.60 4.48 13.81
C GLY A 12 12.10 3.04 13.95
N GLY A 13 12.48 2.14 13.05
CA GLY A 13 12.15 0.72 13.09
C GLY A 13 13.16 -0.13 13.87
N LEU A 14 12.96 -1.45 13.86
CA LEU A 14 13.79 -2.42 14.59
C LEU A 14 14.80 -3.15 13.69
N ARG A 15 14.66 -3.06 12.38
CA ARG A 15 15.52 -3.73 11.39
C ARG A 15 15.61 -5.26 11.59
N PHE A 16 14.51 -5.89 11.94
CA PHE A 16 14.46 -7.35 12.07
C PHE A 16 14.61 -8.03 10.69
N SER A 17 15.27 -9.19 10.71
CA SER A 17 15.25 -10.08 9.55
C SER A 17 13.85 -10.71 9.38
N ALA A 18 13.56 -11.23 8.19
CA ALA A 18 12.33 -11.95 7.92
C ALA A 18 12.11 -13.14 8.88
N ILE A 19 13.18 -13.83 9.28
CA ILE A 19 13.13 -14.94 10.25
C ILE A 19 12.71 -14.43 11.62
N ALA A 20 13.32 -13.35 12.11
CA ALA A 20 12.98 -12.77 13.41
C ALA A 20 11.53 -12.26 13.42
N HIS A 21 11.09 -11.58 12.36
CA HIS A 21 9.71 -11.17 12.17
C HIS A 21 8.74 -12.37 12.21
N SER A 22 9.02 -13.43 11.45
CA SER A 22 8.19 -14.65 11.43
C SER A 22 8.09 -15.30 12.81
N ALA A 23 9.17 -15.36 13.57
CA ALA A 23 9.16 -15.90 14.93
C ALA A 23 8.25 -15.09 15.86
N VAL A 24 8.30 -13.76 15.79
CA VAL A 24 7.41 -12.89 16.57
C VAL A 24 5.96 -13.10 16.18
N VAL A 25 5.64 -13.11 14.88
CA VAL A 25 4.27 -13.33 14.38
C VAL A 25 3.74 -14.69 14.78
N THR A 26 4.56 -15.75 14.69
CA THR A 26 4.20 -17.10 15.14
C THR A 26 3.85 -17.12 16.64
N LYS A 27 4.66 -16.43 17.44
CA LYS A 27 4.39 -16.34 18.90
C LYS A 27 3.10 -15.57 19.19
N LEU A 28 2.83 -14.49 18.49
CA LEU A 28 1.58 -13.75 18.61
C LEU A 28 0.38 -14.60 18.19
N ALA A 29 0.48 -15.29 17.04
CA ALA A 29 -0.59 -16.14 16.50
C ALA A 29 -0.99 -17.27 17.45
N SER A 30 -0.05 -17.79 18.24
CA SER A 30 -0.35 -18.79 19.27
C SER A 30 -1.25 -18.28 20.41
N ARG A 31 -1.49 -16.97 20.49
CA ARG A 31 -2.33 -16.34 21.51
C ARG A 31 -3.49 -15.55 20.92
N SER A 32 -3.27 -14.87 19.82
CA SER A 32 -4.27 -14.05 19.13
C SER A 32 -3.94 -13.92 17.65
N VAL A 33 -4.76 -14.56 16.81
CA VAL A 33 -4.64 -14.45 15.35
C VAL A 33 -4.85 -13.01 14.91
N THR A 34 -5.82 -12.31 15.49
CA THR A 34 -6.08 -10.89 15.18
C THR A 34 -4.85 -10.02 15.44
N ALA A 35 -4.20 -10.18 16.59
CA ALA A 35 -2.98 -9.42 16.90
C ALA A 35 -1.85 -9.78 15.94
N ALA A 36 -1.68 -11.06 15.61
CA ALA A 36 -0.66 -11.51 14.66
C ALA A 36 -0.86 -10.91 13.27
N VAL A 37 -2.08 -10.93 12.75
CA VAL A 37 -2.41 -10.35 11.44
C VAL A 37 -2.21 -8.83 11.44
N THR A 38 -2.63 -8.15 12.50
CA THR A 38 -2.46 -6.69 12.64
C THR A 38 -0.98 -6.28 12.61
N VAL A 39 -0.11 -7.09 13.19
CA VAL A 39 1.34 -6.86 13.20
C VAL A 39 1.99 -7.32 11.88
N MET A 40 1.53 -8.44 11.33
CA MET A 40 2.12 -9.04 10.12
C MET A 40 1.96 -8.13 8.90
N VAL A 41 0.78 -7.58 8.65
CA VAL A 41 0.51 -6.83 7.43
C VAL A 41 1.43 -5.62 7.26
N PRO A 42 1.65 -4.75 8.26
CA PRO A 42 2.60 -3.64 8.13
C PRO A 42 4.03 -4.08 7.82
N ASN A 43 4.43 -5.27 8.27
CA ASN A 43 5.80 -5.76 8.20
C ASN A 43 6.10 -6.73 7.06
N SER A 44 5.11 -7.28 6.35
CA SER A 44 5.36 -8.31 5.33
C SER A 44 4.72 -8.06 3.98
N LEU A 45 3.57 -7.41 3.97
CA LEU A 45 2.79 -7.19 2.75
C LEU A 45 2.44 -5.70 2.59
N GLY A 46 2.95 -4.87 3.48
CA GLY A 46 2.62 -3.46 3.49
C GLY A 46 3.49 -2.63 2.58
N PRO A 47 3.09 -1.38 2.38
CA PRO A 47 3.86 -0.40 1.60
C PRO A 47 5.31 -0.20 2.08
N ALA A 48 5.64 -0.50 3.34
CA ALA A 48 6.98 -0.28 3.88
C ALA A 48 8.07 -1.00 3.11
N GLU A 49 7.87 -2.29 2.78
CA GLU A 49 8.84 -3.07 2.00
C GLU A 49 9.03 -2.48 0.59
N LEU A 50 7.93 -2.15 -0.08
CA LEU A 50 7.98 -1.54 -1.41
C LEU A 50 8.64 -0.16 -1.38
N LEU A 51 8.37 0.65 -0.36
CA LEU A 51 9.02 1.94 -0.16
C LEU A 51 10.53 1.80 0.03
N LEU A 52 10.97 0.83 0.82
CA LEU A 52 12.40 0.61 1.07
C LEU A 52 13.14 0.30 -0.23
N HIS A 53 12.54 -0.48 -1.13
CA HIS A 53 13.16 -0.90 -2.38
C HIS A 53 12.98 0.10 -3.54
N TYR A 54 11.81 0.72 -3.65
CA TYR A 54 11.39 1.46 -4.85
C TYR A 54 10.96 2.90 -4.58
N GLY A 55 10.77 3.27 -3.31
CA GLY A 55 10.38 4.63 -2.95
C GLY A 55 11.48 5.65 -3.17
N THR A 56 11.08 6.88 -3.48
CA THR A 56 12.01 8.02 -3.45
C THR A 56 12.45 8.32 -2.02
N GLU A 57 13.56 9.02 -1.85
CA GLU A 57 14.04 9.42 -0.51
C GLU A 57 13.01 10.31 0.23
N GLU A 58 12.28 11.13 -0.50
CA GLU A 58 11.20 11.94 0.05
C GLU A 58 10.05 11.07 0.58
N GLN A 59 9.61 10.08 -0.19
CA GLN A 59 8.59 9.11 0.23
C GLN A 59 9.04 8.30 1.45
N LYS A 60 10.28 7.81 1.44
CA LYS A 60 10.83 7.05 2.57
C LYS A 60 10.82 7.88 3.86
N ARG A 61 11.33 9.11 3.80
CA ARG A 61 11.37 10.02 4.96
C ARG A 61 9.99 10.44 5.45
N SER A 62 9.02 10.56 4.55
CA SER A 62 7.66 10.94 4.89
C SER A 62 6.88 9.79 5.52
N TYR A 63 6.95 8.57 4.96
CA TYR A 63 6.07 7.47 5.35
C TYR A 63 6.69 6.50 6.34
N LEU A 64 7.97 6.11 6.19
CA LEU A 64 8.55 5.05 7.00
C LEU A 64 8.54 5.32 8.51
N PRO A 65 8.84 6.54 9.01
CA PRO A 65 8.75 6.82 10.44
C PRO A 65 7.32 6.71 10.98
N ARG A 66 6.33 7.14 10.22
CA ARG A 66 4.92 7.09 10.61
C ARG A 66 4.38 5.66 10.58
N LEU A 67 4.82 4.85 9.63
CA LEU A 67 4.54 3.41 9.58
C LEU A 67 5.19 2.69 10.77
N ALA A 68 6.45 2.99 11.09
CA ALA A 68 7.19 2.36 12.19
C ALA A 68 6.54 2.61 13.56
N THR A 69 5.98 3.79 13.76
CA THR A 69 5.30 4.17 15.02
C THR A 69 3.84 3.74 15.08
N GLY A 70 3.24 3.37 13.94
CA GLY A 70 1.82 3.05 13.84
C GLY A 70 0.91 4.29 13.75
N GLN A 71 1.46 5.46 13.47
CA GLN A 71 0.68 6.65 13.09
C GLN A 71 -0.02 6.45 11.75
N GLU A 72 0.63 5.71 10.85
CA GLU A 72 -0.01 5.20 9.64
C GLU A 72 -0.20 3.68 9.76
N ILE A 73 -1.40 3.23 9.48
CA ILE A 73 -1.75 1.81 9.39
C ILE A 73 -1.93 1.47 7.92
N PRO A 74 -1.03 0.66 7.33
CA PRO A 74 -1.11 0.33 5.92
C PRO A 74 -2.01 -0.87 5.66
N CYS A 75 -2.57 -0.92 4.45
CA CYS A 75 -3.01 -2.16 3.82
C CYS A 75 -2.42 -2.26 2.41
N PHE A 76 -2.49 -3.46 1.80
CA PHE A 76 -2.05 -3.66 0.43
C PHE A 76 -3.22 -4.13 -0.43
N ALA A 77 -3.74 -3.24 -1.25
CA ALA A 77 -4.89 -3.45 -2.11
C ALA A 77 -4.44 -4.03 -3.47
N LEU A 78 -4.14 -5.33 -3.49
CA LEU A 78 -3.74 -6.08 -4.67
C LEU A 78 -4.93 -6.83 -5.28
N THR A 79 -5.55 -7.72 -4.50
CA THR A 79 -6.61 -8.62 -4.95
C THR A 79 -7.87 -7.87 -5.39
N GLY A 80 -8.38 -8.21 -6.56
CA GLY A 80 -9.64 -7.69 -7.10
C GLY A 80 -10.68 -8.79 -7.28
N PRO A 81 -11.91 -8.46 -7.70
CA PRO A 81 -12.94 -9.47 -7.99
C PRO A 81 -12.50 -10.49 -9.05
N GLU A 82 -11.73 -10.04 -10.05
CA GLU A 82 -11.28 -10.83 -11.20
C GLU A 82 -9.82 -11.28 -11.11
N ALA A 83 -9.05 -10.72 -10.17
CA ALA A 83 -7.61 -10.90 -10.07
C ALA A 83 -7.22 -11.35 -8.64
N GLY A 84 -7.01 -12.64 -8.48
CA GLY A 84 -6.48 -13.26 -7.27
C GLY A 84 -5.03 -13.71 -7.48
N SER A 85 -4.84 -15.03 -7.69
CA SER A 85 -3.51 -15.61 -7.94
C SER A 85 -2.84 -15.05 -9.20
N ASP A 86 -3.62 -14.77 -10.23
CA ASP A 86 -3.16 -13.98 -11.38
C ASP A 86 -3.32 -12.49 -11.10
N ALA A 87 -2.38 -11.90 -10.38
CA ALA A 87 -2.38 -10.48 -10.06
C ALA A 87 -2.26 -9.60 -11.33
N ALA A 88 -1.71 -10.13 -12.42
CA ALA A 88 -1.55 -9.41 -13.68
C ALA A 88 -2.90 -9.17 -14.39
N ALA A 89 -3.92 -9.98 -14.09
CA ALA A 89 -5.28 -9.82 -14.62
C ALA A 89 -6.07 -8.66 -13.97
N THR A 90 -5.43 -7.82 -13.14
CA THR A 90 -6.11 -6.70 -12.48
C THR A 90 -6.78 -5.76 -13.49
N GLN A 91 -8.06 -5.46 -13.25
CA GLN A 91 -8.82 -4.48 -14.01
C GLN A 91 -8.79 -3.07 -13.39
N SER A 92 -8.14 -2.95 -12.24
CA SER A 92 -7.90 -1.63 -11.63
C SER A 92 -6.97 -0.82 -12.52
N VAL A 93 -7.35 0.42 -12.83
CA VAL A 93 -6.62 1.26 -13.78
C VAL A 93 -6.37 2.65 -13.22
N GLY A 94 -5.21 3.20 -13.54
CA GLY A 94 -4.87 4.61 -13.33
C GLY A 94 -4.54 5.27 -14.66
N ILE A 95 -5.24 6.34 -14.99
CA ILE A 95 -5.00 7.12 -16.21
C ILE A 95 -4.23 8.37 -15.82
N VAL A 96 -3.02 8.51 -16.38
CA VAL A 96 -2.21 9.73 -16.23
C VAL A 96 -2.93 10.90 -16.89
N CYS A 97 -3.04 12.00 -16.21
CA CYS A 97 -3.72 13.19 -16.72
C CYS A 97 -3.26 14.46 -16.01
N ARG A 98 -3.49 15.61 -16.62
CA ARG A 98 -3.44 16.90 -15.94
C ARG A 98 -4.79 17.17 -15.31
N GLY A 99 -4.81 17.78 -14.13
CA GLY A 99 -6.04 18.11 -13.44
C GLY A 99 -5.81 19.00 -12.24
N ALA A 100 -6.90 19.53 -11.69
CA ALA A 100 -6.84 20.34 -10.48
C ALA A 100 -6.87 19.44 -9.23
N PHE A 101 -5.89 19.62 -8.35
CA PHE A 101 -5.85 19.01 -7.04
C PHE A 101 -5.49 20.08 -6.01
N GLU A 102 -6.29 20.22 -4.95
CA GLU A 102 -6.11 21.27 -3.93
C GLU A 102 -5.97 22.68 -4.52
N GLY A 103 -6.72 22.99 -5.59
CA GLY A 103 -6.72 24.29 -6.24
C GLY A 103 -5.51 24.58 -7.14
N ARG A 104 -4.66 23.59 -7.40
CA ARG A 104 -3.49 23.70 -8.30
C ARG A 104 -3.62 22.73 -9.45
N GLU A 105 -3.14 23.15 -10.63
CA GLU A 105 -2.96 22.21 -11.73
C GLU A 105 -1.77 21.29 -11.44
N VAL A 106 -2.00 19.99 -11.49
CA VAL A 106 -0.98 18.97 -11.25
C VAL A 106 -1.00 17.92 -12.34
N LEU A 107 0.14 17.32 -12.58
CA LEU A 107 0.25 16.04 -13.27
C LEU A 107 -0.05 14.94 -12.24
N GLY A 108 -1.06 14.14 -12.49
CA GLY A 108 -1.54 13.14 -11.57
C GLY A 108 -2.19 11.95 -12.27
N MET A 109 -3.02 11.22 -11.55
CA MET A 109 -3.74 10.07 -12.09
C MET A 109 -5.20 10.07 -11.64
N LYS A 110 -6.09 9.68 -12.55
CA LYS A 110 -7.46 9.27 -12.21
C LYS A 110 -7.46 7.77 -11.97
N LEU A 111 -7.70 7.38 -10.72
CA LEU A 111 -7.73 5.97 -10.30
C LEU A 111 -9.17 5.45 -10.33
N ASN A 112 -9.38 4.32 -11.00
CA ASN A 112 -10.63 3.56 -10.97
C ASN A 112 -10.32 2.12 -10.60
N TRP A 113 -10.83 1.69 -9.43
CA TRP A 113 -10.45 0.41 -8.88
C TRP A 113 -11.53 -0.20 -8.00
N ARG A 114 -11.54 -1.52 -7.97
CA ARG A 114 -12.33 -2.31 -7.03
C ARG A 114 -11.45 -3.43 -6.50
N LYS A 115 -11.33 -3.49 -5.18
CA LYS A 115 -10.52 -4.49 -4.47
C LYS A 115 -11.40 -5.25 -3.49
N ARG A 116 -10.97 -6.46 -3.12
CA ARG A 116 -11.68 -7.31 -2.16
C ARG A 116 -10.71 -8.09 -1.30
N TYR A 117 -11.16 -8.49 -0.13
CA TYR A 117 -10.35 -9.25 0.84
C TYR A 117 -9.08 -8.53 1.27
N ILE A 118 -9.18 -7.22 1.44
CA ILE A 118 -8.02 -6.41 1.81
C ILE A 118 -7.88 -6.38 3.32
N THR A 119 -6.90 -7.12 3.81
CA THR A 119 -6.58 -7.19 5.24
C THR A 119 -6.20 -5.82 5.78
N LEU A 120 -6.77 -5.45 6.91
CA LEU A 120 -6.70 -4.12 7.54
C LEU A 120 -7.36 -2.97 6.72
N GLY A 121 -7.97 -3.24 5.57
CA GLY A 121 -8.63 -2.19 4.76
C GLY A 121 -9.52 -1.25 5.58
N PRO A 122 -10.45 -1.75 6.44
CA PRO A 122 -11.35 -0.89 7.20
C PRO A 122 -10.69 0.02 8.24
N VAL A 123 -9.45 -0.25 8.62
CA VAL A 123 -8.71 0.52 9.64
C VAL A 123 -7.46 1.18 9.07
N SER A 124 -7.19 1.00 7.79
CA SER A 124 -6.01 1.57 7.15
C SER A 124 -6.13 3.08 6.99
N THR A 125 -5.02 3.76 7.18
CA THR A 125 -4.86 5.20 6.92
C THR A 125 -4.18 5.45 5.58
N VAL A 126 -3.39 4.48 5.11
CA VAL A 126 -2.72 4.50 3.82
C VAL A 126 -2.90 3.17 3.09
N ILE A 127 -3.29 3.24 1.84
CA ILE A 127 -3.54 2.09 0.97
C ILE A 127 -2.39 1.98 -0.02
N GLY A 128 -1.63 0.89 0.03
CA GLY A 128 -0.75 0.50 -1.07
C GLY A 128 -1.62 -0.11 -2.17
N LEU A 129 -1.91 0.65 -3.21
CA LEU A 129 -2.79 0.22 -4.30
C LEU A 129 -1.98 -0.28 -5.49
N ALA A 130 -2.23 -1.51 -5.94
CA ALA A 130 -1.71 -2.04 -7.19
C ALA A 130 -2.77 -1.91 -8.30
N PHE A 131 -2.37 -1.37 -9.44
CA PHE A 131 -3.23 -1.11 -10.60
C PHE A 131 -2.40 -1.08 -11.89
N ARG A 132 -3.07 -1.14 -13.05
CA ARG A 132 -2.43 -0.93 -14.34
C ARG A 132 -2.42 0.57 -14.68
N MET A 133 -1.22 1.11 -14.91
CA MET A 133 -1.05 2.52 -15.26
C MET A 133 -1.04 2.70 -16.77
N ARG A 134 -1.77 3.70 -17.25
CA ARG A 134 -1.82 4.09 -18.67
C ARG A 134 -1.62 5.58 -18.83
N ASP A 135 -0.91 5.94 -19.89
CA ASP A 135 -0.61 7.32 -20.27
C ASP A 135 -1.02 7.59 -21.74
N PRO A 136 -2.32 7.66 -22.04
CA PRO A 136 -2.80 7.84 -23.41
C PRO A 136 -2.46 9.21 -24.00
N GLU A 137 -2.14 10.19 -23.18
CA GLU A 137 -1.73 11.54 -23.60
C GLU A 137 -0.21 11.71 -23.67
N HIS A 138 0.56 10.63 -23.42
CA HIS A 138 2.03 10.65 -23.45
C HIS A 138 2.68 11.73 -22.56
N LEU A 139 2.10 11.97 -21.39
CA LEU A 139 2.57 12.99 -20.45
C LEU A 139 3.83 12.57 -19.68
N LEU A 140 4.11 11.26 -19.60
CA LEU A 140 5.27 10.68 -18.94
C LEU A 140 6.32 10.12 -19.92
N GLY A 141 5.99 9.97 -21.22
CA GLY A 141 6.88 9.40 -22.21
C GLY A 141 6.14 8.74 -23.37
N ASP A 142 6.88 7.96 -24.18
CA ASP A 142 6.35 7.43 -25.44
C ASP A 142 5.51 6.16 -25.31
N THR A 143 5.41 5.58 -24.11
CA THR A 143 4.69 4.33 -23.86
C THR A 143 3.35 4.58 -23.23
N GLU A 144 2.25 4.13 -23.85
CA GLU A 144 0.90 4.26 -23.33
C GLU A 144 0.61 3.29 -22.16
N ASP A 145 0.94 2.00 -22.31
CA ASP A 145 0.74 1.00 -21.24
C ASP A 145 2.01 0.88 -20.39
N LEU A 146 2.00 1.52 -19.24
CA LEU A 146 3.12 1.53 -18.30
C LEU A 146 3.14 0.32 -17.35
N GLY A 147 2.21 -0.62 -17.55
CA GLY A 147 2.14 -1.86 -16.79
C GLY A 147 1.58 -1.71 -15.38
N ILE A 148 1.89 -2.69 -14.52
CA ILE A 148 1.42 -2.69 -13.14
C ILE A 148 2.29 -1.75 -12.31
N THR A 149 1.63 -0.86 -11.61
CA THR A 149 2.22 0.18 -10.78
C THR A 149 1.61 0.13 -9.38
N CYS A 150 2.35 0.59 -8.40
CA CYS A 150 1.86 0.77 -7.03
C CYS A 150 1.84 2.25 -6.66
N ALA A 151 0.78 2.67 -5.99
CA ALA A 151 0.66 4.00 -5.41
C ALA A 151 0.34 3.95 -3.92
N LEU A 152 0.78 4.96 -3.19
CA LEU A 152 0.34 5.21 -1.82
C LEU A 152 -0.85 6.16 -1.86
N VAL A 153 -2.00 5.67 -1.42
CA VAL A 153 -3.25 6.40 -1.47
C VAL A 153 -3.75 6.61 -0.04
N PRO A 154 -3.82 7.85 0.46
CA PRO A 154 -4.45 8.13 1.76
C PRO A 154 -5.91 7.66 1.74
N SER A 155 -6.33 6.88 2.74
CA SER A 155 -7.67 6.26 2.75
C SER A 155 -8.82 7.25 2.92
N HIS A 156 -8.53 8.47 3.37
CA HIS A 156 -9.51 9.53 3.59
C HIS A 156 -9.78 10.40 2.35
N LEU A 157 -9.11 10.13 1.22
CA LEU A 157 -9.34 10.91 0.00
C LEU A 157 -10.77 10.73 -0.51
N PRO A 158 -11.38 11.81 -1.04
CA PRO A 158 -12.72 11.73 -1.65
C PRO A 158 -12.78 10.68 -2.77
N GLY A 159 -13.87 9.93 -2.82
CA GLY A 159 -14.11 8.88 -3.81
C GLY A 159 -13.60 7.49 -3.39
N ILE A 160 -13.02 7.35 -2.20
CA ILE A 160 -12.67 6.05 -1.63
C ILE A 160 -13.84 5.57 -0.76
N GLU A 161 -14.38 4.41 -1.11
CA GLU A 161 -15.43 3.74 -0.35
C GLU A 161 -14.90 2.42 0.19
N ILE A 162 -14.98 2.24 1.50
CA ILE A 162 -14.63 1.00 2.18
C ILE A 162 -15.91 0.26 2.51
N GLY A 163 -16.08 -0.91 1.90
CA GLY A 163 -17.27 -1.74 2.05
C GLY A 163 -17.38 -2.42 3.40
N THR A 164 -18.38 -3.31 3.50
CA THR A 164 -18.61 -4.12 4.69
C THR A 164 -17.47 -5.08 4.98
N ARG A 165 -17.34 -5.47 6.24
CA ARG A 165 -16.43 -6.55 6.64
C ARG A 165 -16.95 -7.87 6.07
N HIS A 166 -16.04 -8.83 5.90
CA HIS A 166 -16.43 -10.22 5.66
C HIS A 166 -16.96 -10.83 6.94
N ASP A 167 -18.05 -11.54 6.79
CA ASP A 167 -18.59 -12.42 7.83
C ASP A 167 -17.81 -13.73 7.86
#